data_630b06c0bf1808523850e52b80f5d48b
#
_entry.id   630b06c0bf1808523850e52b80f5d48b
#
_cell.length_a   1.000
_cell.length_b   1.000
_cell.length_c   1.000
_cell.angle_alpha   90.00
_cell.angle_beta   90.00
_cell.angle_gamma   90.00
#
_symmetry.space_group_name_H-M   'P 1'
#
loop_
_entity.id
_entity.type
_entity.pdbx_description
1 polymer ?
#
loop_
_entity_poly.entity_id
_entity_poly.type
_entity_poly.pdbx_seq_one_letter_code
_entity_poly.pdbx_strand_id
1 'polypeptide(L)'
;LVGGNKFYHYEVWRNDELIRNEIFPKVDKFWNYHVKNLIEPELSGTDADSELVANENSEVIKGSEIVLEDETMNELAAIVKKCRAKIKELEATEREAANRLKDALKNNEIGYTKDYIIKWSPRSQSRIDVAKLKEKYPEVYADCVKQVNFRVFTVK
;
A
#
# COMPACT_ATOMS: atom_id res chain seq x y z
N LEU A 1 8.17 -14.70 -19.91
CA LEU A 1 9.57 -14.31 -19.69
C LEU A 1 9.60 -13.07 -18.81
N VAL A 2 10.14 -13.19 -17.61
CA VAL A 2 10.32 -12.08 -16.69
C VAL A 2 11.83 -11.93 -16.43
N GLY A 3 12.40 -10.76 -16.69
CA GLY A 3 13.77 -10.44 -16.34
C GLY A 3 14.85 -11.03 -17.26
N GLY A 4 14.62 -11.09 -18.54
CA GLY A 4 15.62 -11.31 -19.59
C GLY A 4 16.20 -12.73 -19.68
N ASN A 5 16.93 -13.22 -18.70
CA ASN A 5 17.69 -14.47 -18.79
C ASN A 5 17.18 -15.64 -17.93
N LYS A 6 16.02 -15.49 -17.28
CA LYS A 6 15.46 -16.55 -16.43
C LYS A 6 14.13 -17.02 -17.00
N PHE A 7 14.05 -18.32 -17.26
CA PHE A 7 12.81 -19.00 -17.62
C PHE A 7 12.25 -19.69 -16.38
N TYR A 8 10.99 -19.38 -16.07
CA TYR A 8 10.26 -20.06 -14.99
C TYR A 8 9.12 -20.84 -15.62
N HIS A 9 9.04 -22.13 -15.33
CA HIS A 9 7.97 -23.01 -15.72
C HIS A 9 7.18 -23.40 -14.47
N TYR A 10 5.87 -23.22 -14.52
CA TYR A 10 4.96 -23.60 -13.44
C TYR A 10 3.90 -24.52 -13.99
N GLU A 11 3.69 -25.64 -13.34
CA GLU A 11 2.58 -26.55 -13.62
C GLU A 11 1.51 -26.30 -12.57
N VAL A 12 0.30 -25.97 -13.03
CA VAL A 12 -0.85 -25.77 -12.15
C VAL A 12 -1.88 -26.86 -12.47
N TRP A 13 -2.06 -27.74 -11.52
CA TRP A 13 -3.06 -28.79 -11.63
C TRP A 13 -4.45 -28.26 -11.26
N ARG A 14 -5.46 -28.75 -11.98
CA ARG A 14 -6.85 -28.42 -11.70
C ARG A 14 -7.25 -28.94 -10.31
N ASN A 15 -7.75 -28.04 -9.48
CA ASN A 15 -8.27 -28.36 -8.15
C ASN A 15 -9.79 -28.22 -8.14
N ASP A 16 -10.50 -29.34 -8.32
CA ASP A 16 -11.96 -29.35 -8.40
C ASP A 16 -12.62 -28.96 -7.06
N GLU A 17 -11.99 -29.26 -5.93
CA GLU A 17 -12.47 -28.86 -4.61
C GLU A 17 -12.44 -27.34 -4.43
N LEU A 18 -11.32 -26.71 -4.75
CA LEU A 18 -11.18 -25.26 -4.74
C LEU A 18 -12.19 -24.57 -5.69
N ILE A 19 -12.35 -25.15 -6.89
CA ILE A 19 -13.28 -24.60 -7.89
C ILE A 19 -14.71 -24.65 -7.39
N ARG A 20 -15.17 -25.78 -6.84
CA ARG A 20 -16.55 -25.96 -6.41
C ARG A 20 -16.88 -25.23 -5.11
N ASN A 21 -15.96 -25.24 -4.15
CA ASN A 21 -16.23 -24.76 -2.80
C ASN A 21 -15.91 -23.28 -2.61
N GLU A 22 -15.02 -22.72 -3.43
CA GLU A 22 -14.61 -21.33 -3.29
C GLU A 22 -14.87 -20.47 -4.53
N ILE A 23 -14.43 -20.93 -5.72
CA ILE A 23 -14.49 -20.10 -6.92
C ILE A 23 -15.93 -19.95 -7.41
N PHE A 24 -16.64 -21.06 -7.64
CA PHE A 24 -18.01 -21.01 -8.14
C PHE A 24 -18.96 -20.24 -7.25
N PRO A 25 -19.01 -20.41 -5.92
CA PRO A 25 -19.90 -19.63 -5.08
C PRO A 25 -19.63 -18.12 -5.13
N LYS A 26 -18.36 -17.72 -5.21
CA LYS A 26 -17.98 -16.29 -5.31
C LYS A 26 -18.40 -15.70 -6.66
N VAL A 27 -18.13 -16.43 -7.77
CA VAL A 27 -18.50 -15.99 -9.12
C VAL A 27 -20.02 -15.96 -9.29
N ASP A 28 -20.72 -16.98 -8.79
CA ASP A 28 -22.17 -17.05 -8.85
C ASP A 28 -22.84 -15.92 -8.09
N LYS A 29 -22.39 -15.66 -6.85
CA LYS A 29 -22.84 -14.50 -6.04
C LYS A 29 -22.58 -13.19 -6.77
N PHE A 30 -21.36 -12.99 -7.29
CA PHE A 30 -21.01 -11.77 -8.00
C PHE A 30 -21.91 -11.54 -9.19
N TRP A 31 -22.10 -12.57 -10.05
CA TRP A 31 -22.92 -12.44 -11.24
C TRP A 31 -24.41 -12.28 -10.94
N ASN A 32 -24.97 -13.17 -10.12
CA ASN A 32 -26.42 -13.22 -9.90
C ASN A 32 -26.92 -12.16 -8.93
N TYR A 33 -26.10 -11.73 -7.96
CA TYR A 33 -26.50 -10.73 -6.99
C TYR A 33 -26.05 -9.32 -7.40
N HIS A 34 -24.78 -9.13 -7.78
CA HIS A 34 -24.27 -7.80 -8.09
C HIS A 34 -24.54 -7.41 -9.55
N VAL A 35 -24.10 -8.20 -10.52
CA VAL A 35 -24.18 -7.82 -11.94
C VAL A 35 -25.62 -7.77 -12.45
N LYS A 36 -26.40 -8.83 -12.22
CA LYS A 36 -27.79 -8.87 -12.72
C LYS A 36 -28.73 -7.85 -12.07
N ASN A 37 -28.50 -7.52 -10.83
CA ASN A 37 -29.35 -6.57 -10.10
C ASN A 37 -28.78 -5.15 -10.09
N LEU A 38 -27.62 -4.91 -10.70
CA LEU A 38 -26.93 -3.62 -10.67
C LEU A 38 -26.66 -3.12 -9.24
N ILE A 39 -26.37 -4.06 -8.33
CA ILE A 39 -26.01 -3.75 -6.94
C ILE A 39 -24.49 -3.68 -6.86
N GLU A 40 -23.98 -2.55 -6.47
CA GLU A 40 -22.55 -2.34 -6.27
C GLU A 40 -21.99 -3.25 -5.16
N PRO A 41 -20.83 -3.90 -5.35
CA PRO A 41 -20.16 -4.62 -4.29
C PRO A 41 -19.73 -3.69 -3.14
N GLU A 42 -19.71 -4.24 -1.93
CA GLU A 42 -19.18 -3.51 -0.79
C GLU A 42 -17.68 -3.24 -0.97
N LEU A 43 -17.25 -2.05 -0.55
CA LEU A 43 -15.84 -1.67 -0.56
C LEU A 43 -15.03 -2.60 0.35
N SER A 44 -13.91 -3.05 -0.14
CA SER A 44 -12.96 -3.90 0.57
C SER A 44 -11.65 -3.15 0.87
N GLY A 45 -10.68 -3.81 1.50
CA GLY A 45 -9.37 -3.22 1.79
C GLY A 45 -8.35 -3.36 0.66
N THR A 46 -8.80 -3.47 -0.61
CA THR A 46 -7.89 -3.61 -1.76
C THR A 46 -7.41 -2.26 -2.30
N ASP A 47 -6.26 -2.29 -2.99
CA ASP A 47 -5.76 -1.09 -3.69
C ASP A 47 -6.72 -0.64 -4.78
N ALA A 48 -7.41 -1.59 -5.46
CA ALA A 48 -8.40 -1.30 -6.49
C ALA A 48 -9.58 -0.49 -5.95
N ASP A 49 -10.11 -0.84 -4.78
CA ASP A 49 -11.18 -0.07 -4.14
C ASP A 49 -10.70 1.31 -3.68
N SER A 50 -9.45 1.40 -3.25
CA SER A 50 -8.85 2.69 -2.88
C SER A 50 -8.73 3.61 -4.10
N GLU A 51 -8.34 3.07 -5.27
CA GLU A 51 -8.28 3.81 -6.53
C GLU A 51 -9.68 4.19 -7.03
N LEU A 52 -10.66 3.30 -6.92
CA LEU A 52 -12.06 3.57 -7.28
C LEU A 52 -12.59 4.77 -6.47
N VAL A 53 -12.49 4.70 -5.14
CA VAL A 53 -12.94 5.78 -4.25
C VAL A 53 -12.22 7.11 -4.54
N ALA A 54 -10.92 7.07 -4.83
CA ALA A 54 -10.15 8.26 -5.19
C ALA A 54 -10.60 8.87 -6.51
N ASN A 55 -10.90 8.05 -7.51
CA ASN A 55 -11.34 8.50 -8.84
C ASN A 55 -12.75 9.07 -8.81
N GLU A 56 -13.69 8.40 -8.15
CA GLU A 56 -15.08 8.86 -8.01
C GLU A 56 -15.21 10.15 -7.21
N ASN A 57 -14.30 10.36 -6.25
CA ASN A 57 -14.28 11.53 -5.39
C ASN A 57 -13.09 12.46 -5.70
N SER A 58 -12.71 12.57 -6.96
CA SER A 58 -11.57 13.39 -7.39
C SER A 58 -11.85 14.90 -7.27
N GLU A 59 -13.09 15.32 -7.44
CA GLU A 59 -13.50 16.72 -7.32
C GLU A 59 -13.78 17.08 -5.84
N VAL A 60 -13.17 18.16 -5.38
CA VAL A 60 -13.31 18.65 -4.00
C VAL A 60 -13.76 20.09 -3.98
N ILE A 61 -14.84 20.36 -3.30
CA ILE A 61 -15.25 21.74 -2.99
C ILE A 61 -14.47 22.18 -1.75
N LYS A 62 -13.54 23.09 -1.95
CA LYS A 62 -12.67 23.57 -0.87
C LYS A 62 -13.50 24.21 0.27
N GLY A 63 -13.28 23.73 1.49
CA GLY A 63 -13.99 24.22 2.69
C GLY A 63 -15.39 23.64 2.88
N SER A 64 -15.82 22.68 2.05
CA SER A 64 -17.07 21.97 2.30
C SER A 64 -16.92 21.01 3.48
N GLU A 65 -17.98 20.92 4.28
CA GLU A 65 -18.08 20.05 5.45
C GLU A 65 -19.36 19.22 5.36
N ILE A 66 -19.32 18.00 5.87
CA ILE A 66 -20.46 17.11 6.00
C ILE A 66 -20.43 16.48 7.40
N VAL A 67 -21.60 16.38 8.02
CA VAL A 67 -21.77 15.64 9.28
C VAL A 67 -22.17 14.21 8.94
N LEU A 68 -21.40 13.26 9.42
CA LEU A 68 -21.67 11.82 9.28
C LEU A 68 -22.34 11.34 10.57
N GLU A 69 -23.66 11.34 10.58
CA GLU A 69 -24.48 11.02 11.78
C GLU A 69 -24.63 9.51 12.02
N ASP A 70 -24.24 8.67 11.05
CA ASP A 70 -24.34 7.21 11.16
C ASP A 70 -23.32 6.67 12.18
N GLU A 71 -23.81 5.92 13.17
CA GLU A 71 -22.98 5.25 14.18
C GLU A 71 -21.93 4.35 13.56
N THR A 72 -22.25 3.70 12.44
CA THR A 72 -21.30 2.88 11.65
C THR A 72 -20.08 3.68 11.22
N MET A 73 -20.26 4.95 10.82
CA MET A 73 -19.16 5.83 10.42
C MET A 73 -18.24 6.16 11.60
N ASN A 74 -18.83 6.34 12.78
CA ASN A 74 -18.09 6.55 14.02
C ASN A 74 -17.27 5.31 14.40
N GLU A 75 -17.86 4.11 14.29
CA GLU A 75 -17.15 2.84 14.52
C GLU A 75 -15.99 2.65 13.53
N LEU A 76 -16.20 2.91 12.25
CA LEU A 76 -15.14 2.83 11.23
C LEU A 76 -14.01 3.82 11.53
N ALA A 77 -14.30 5.04 11.92
CA ALA A 77 -13.31 6.02 12.34
C ALA A 77 -12.48 5.53 13.54
N ALA A 78 -13.14 4.93 14.53
CA ALA A 78 -12.47 4.34 15.69
C ALA A 78 -11.57 3.16 15.30
N ILE A 79 -12.00 2.30 14.37
CA ILE A 79 -11.19 1.20 13.82
C ILE A 79 -9.92 1.74 13.15
N VAL A 80 -10.06 2.75 12.28
CA VAL A 80 -8.91 3.37 11.60
C VAL A 80 -7.91 3.93 12.61
N LYS A 81 -8.39 4.66 13.62
CA LYS A 81 -7.55 5.24 14.66
C LYS A 81 -6.81 4.16 15.46
N LYS A 82 -7.52 3.09 15.86
CA LYS A 82 -6.95 1.95 16.58
C LYS A 82 -5.90 1.21 15.74
N CYS A 83 -6.18 0.95 14.46
CA CYS A 83 -5.24 0.31 13.56
C CYS A 83 -3.97 1.15 13.38
N ARG A 84 -4.08 2.44 13.17
CA ARG A 84 -2.93 3.36 13.05
C ARG A 84 -2.07 3.40 14.31
N ALA A 85 -2.70 3.39 15.49
CA ALA A 85 -1.98 3.31 16.76
C ALA A 85 -1.18 2.00 16.88
N LYS A 86 -1.79 0.86 16.54
CA LYS A 86 -1.12 -0.44 16.54
C LYS A 86 0.02 -0.53 15.52
N ILE A 87 -0.17 0.00 14.31
CA ILE A 87 0.88 0.05 13.29
C ILE A 87 2.09 0.81 13.84
N LYS A 88 1.88 1.98 14.42
CA LYS A 88 2.95 2.79 15.01
C LYS A 88 3.69 2.06 16.15
N GLU A 89 2.97 1.31 16.98
CA GLU A 89 3.57 0.49 18.05
C GLU A 89 4.41 -0.65 17.47
N LEU A 90 3.88 -1.38 16.47
CA LEU A 90 4.61 -2.45 15.79
C LEU A 90 5.85 -1.94 15.06
N GLU A 91 5.77 -0.80 14.37
CA GLU A 91 6.91 -0.14 13.72
C GLU A 91 7.99 0.28 14.74
N ALA A 92 7.59 0.71 15.94
CA ALA A 92 8.54 1.04 17.00
C ALA A 92 9.26 -0.21 17.51
N THR A 93 8.52 -1.31 17.71
CA THR A 93 9.06 -2.61 18.14
C THR A 93 10.01 -3.20 17.10
N GLU A 94 9.61 -3.18 15.82
CA GLU A 94 10.47 -3.62 14.69
C GLU A 94 11.75 -2.79 14.64
N ARG A 95 11.65 -1.47 14.74
CA ARG A 95 12.79 -0.56 14.71
C ARG A 95 13.75 -0.80 15.86
N GLU A 96 13.24 -1.06 17.07
CA GLU A 96 14.07 -1.41 18.21
C GLU A 96 14.86 -2.70 17.96
N ALA A 97 14.17 -3.76 17.51
CA ALA A 97 14.80 -5.03 17.19
C ALA A 97 15.84 -4.88 16.05
N ALA A 98 15.49 -4.15 14.98
CA ALA A 98 16.38 -3.87 13.87
C ALA A 98 17.63 -3.08 14.30
N ASN A 99 17.50 -2.11 15.19
CA ASN A 99 18.64 -1.34 15.70
C ASN A 99 19.59 -2.22 16.53
N ARG A 100 19.07 -3.12 17.36
CA ARG A 100 19.90 -4.07 18.11
C ARG A 100 20.65 -5.05 17.18
N LEU A 101 20.00 -5.52 16.12
CA LEU A 101 20.66 -6.38 15.11
C LEU A 101 21.74 -5.63 14.34
N LYS A 102 21.51 -4.39 13.94
CA LYS A 102 22.50 -3.54 13.28
C LYS A 102 23.69 -3.25 14.19
N ASP A 103 23.44 -2.96 15.47
CA ASP A 103 24.51 -2.76 16.46
C ASP A 103 25.36 -4.04 16.65
N ALA A 104 24.73 -5.21 16.65
CA ALA A 104 25.43 -6.49 16.73
C ALA A 104 26.29 -6.77 15.48
N LEU A 105 25.83 -6.37 14.30
CA LEU A 105 26.59 -6.49 13.05
C LEU A 105 27.84 -5.60 13.01
N LYS A 106 27.80 -4.45 13.66
CA LYS A 106 28.86 -3.43 13.65
C LYS A 106 29.31 -3.08 12.23
N ASN A 107 30.55 -3.43 11.85
CA ASN A 107 31.13 -3.16 10.54
C ASN A 107 30.96 -4.32 9.53
N ASN A 108 30.19 -5.35 9.88
CA ASN A 108 29.96 -6.49 8.99
C ASN A 108 28.67 -6.30 8.19
N GLU A 109 28.70 -6.68 6.92
CA GLU A 109 27.53 -6.61 6.04
C GLU A 109 26.55 -7.75 6.26
N ILE A 110 27.02 -8.89 6.73
CA ILE A 110 26.24 -10.12 6.87
C ILE A 110 26.50 -10.72 8.24
N GLY A 111 25.41 -11.09 8.91
CA GLY A 111 25.40 -11.86 10.16
C GLY A 111 24.51 -13.08 10.03
N TYR A 112 24.83 -14.11 10.80
CA TYR A 112 24.08 -15.36 10.86
C TYR A 112 23.59 -15.60 12.27
N THR A 113 22.33 -15.93 12.39
CA THR A 113 21.77 -16.55 13.60
C THR A 113 21.46 -18.01 13.29
N LYS A 114 20.92 -18.75 14.24
CA LYS A 114 20.54 -20.15 14.03
C LYS A 114 19.56 -20.32 12.84
N ASP A 115 18.61 -19.40 12.69
CA ASP A 115 17.49 -19.55 11.76
C ASP A 115 17.42 -18.45 10.69
N TYR A 116 18.21 -17.36 10.81
CA TYR A 116 18.12 -16.19 9.94
C TYR A 116 19.48 -15.71 9.44
N ILE A 117 19.47 -15.16 8.24
CA ILE A 117 20.59 -14.41 7.66
C ILE A 117 20.22 -12.93 7.69
N ILE A 118 21.03 -12.13 8.38
CA ILE A 118 20.85 -10.69 8.53
C ILE A 118 21.81 -10.01 7.57
N LYS A 119 21.28 -9.10 6.72
CA LYS A 119 22.09 -8.34 5.77
C LYS A 119 21.88 -6.84 6.00
N TRP A 120 22.98 -6.13 6.16
CA TRP A 120 22.99 -4.67 6.26
C TRP A 120 24.14 -4.12 5.44
N SER A 121 23.95 -4.11 4.11
CA SER A 121 24.97 -3.74 3.14
C SER A 121 24.86 -2.27 2.72
N PRO A 122 25.97 -1.58 2.45
CA PRO A 122 25.96 -0.24 1.92
C PRO A 122 25.35 -0.22 0.52
N ARG A 123 24.53 0.78 0.25
CA ARG A 123 23.97 1.06 -1.08
C ARG A 123 24.17 2.51 -1.42
N SER A 124 24.63 2.79 -2.63
CA SER A 124 24.70 4.13 -3.16
C SER A 124 23.52 4.38 -4.12
N GLN A 125 22.93 5.55 -4.01
CA GLN A 125 21.85 6.00 -4.89
C GLN A 125 22.14 7.44 -5.32
N SER A 126 22.13 7.69 -6.63
CA SER A 126 22.17 9.05 -7.14
C SER A 126 20.79 9.71 -6.96
N ARG A 127 20.77 10.86 -6.34
CA ARG A 127 19.56 11.68 -6.17
C ARG A 127 19.82 13.06 -6.74
N ILE A 128 18.81 13.61 -7.40
CA ILE A 128 18.85 14.99 -7.85
C ILE A 128 18.74 15.88 -6.63
N ASP A 129 19.70 16.80 -6.46
CA ASP A 129 19.62 17.87 -5.49
C ASP A 129 18.67 18.95 -6.03
N VAL A 130 17.41 18.84 -5.63
CA VAL A 130 16.32 19.70 -6.10
C VAL A 130 16.57 21.17 -5.72
N ALA A 131 17.15 21.44 -4.56
CA ALA A 131 17.45 22.80 -4.13
C ALA A 131 18.50 23.43 -5.06
N LYS A 132 19.59 22.71 -5.33
CA LYS A 132 20.65 23.12 -6.23
C LYS A 132 20.18 23.25 -7.68
N LEU A 133 19.29 22.34 -8.12
CA LEU A 133 18.68 22.40 -9.46
C LEU A 133 17.83 23.65 -9.61
N LYS A 134 16.99 23.97 -8.64
CA LYS A 134 16.15 25.16 -8.62
C LYS A 134 16.95 26.46 -8.60
N GLU A 135 18.06 26.50 -7.84
CA GLU A 135 18.93 27.66 -7.74
C GLU A 135 19.72 27.90 -9.04
N LYS A 136 20.33 26.84 -9.60
CA LYS A 136 21.25 26.97 -10.74
C LYS A 136 20.58 26.90 -12.10
N TYR A 137 19.47 26.19 -12.20
CA TYR A 137 18.76 25.91 -13.44
C TYR A 137 17.24 26.07 -13.28
N PRO A 138 16.75 27.29 -12.93
CA PRO A 138 15.34 27.52 -12.60
C PRO A 138 14.40 27.22 -13.77
N GLU A 139 14.80 27.48 -15.01
CA GLU A 139 14.00 27.18 -16.20
C GLU A 139 13.81 25.68 -16.41
N VAL A 140 14.90 24.91 -16.31
CA VAL A 140 14.85 23.44 -16.42
C VAL A 140 14.02 22.84 -15.30
N TYR A 141 14.15 23.38 -14.08
CA TYR A 141 13.33 22.95 -12.96
C TYR A 141 11.85 23.20 -13.22
N ALA A 142 11.49 24.39 -13.71
CA ALA A 142 10.10 24.74 -14.00
C ALA A 142 9.48 23.83 -15.09
N ASP A 143 10.24 23.50 -16.12
CA ASP A 143 9.79 22.62 -17.21
C ASP A 143 9.60 21.17 -16.75
N CYS A 144 10.37 20.72 -15.74
CA CYS A 144 10.33 19.36 -15.25
C CYS A 144 9.40 19.14 -14.05
N VAL A 145 8.88 20.22 -13.44
CA VAL A 145 7.99 20.12 -12.28
C VAL A 145 6.55 19.84 -12.70
N LYS A 146 6.01 18.73 -12.23
CA LYS A 146 4.59 18.41 -12.35
C LYS A 146 3.91 18.59 -10.99
N GLN A 147 2.88 19.42 -10.93
CA GLN A 147 2.01 19.47 -9.76
C GLN A 147 1.09 18.25 -9.73
N VAL A 148 1.08 17.56 -8.61
CA VAL A 148 0.19 16.41 -8.38
C VAL A 148 -0.74 16.80 -7.24
N ASN A 149 -2.04 16.81 -7.50
CA ASN A 149 -3.06 17.05 -6.49
C ASN A 149 -3.52 15.69 -5.93
N PHE A 150 -3.58 15.58 -4.61
CA PHE A 150 -4.07 14.40 -3.92
C PHE A 150 -4.80 14.80 -2.64
N ARG A 151 -5.71 13.94 -2.19
CA ARG A 151 -6.44 14.11 -0.93
C ARG A 151 -5.71 13.38 0.20
N VAL A 152 -5.58 14.04 1.35
CA VAL A 152 -4.99 13.43 2.55
C VAL A 152 -6.12 13.01 3.49
N PHE A 153 -6.19 11.71 3.79
CA PHE A 153 -7.17 11.16 4.72
C PHE A 153 -6.61 11.12 6.14
N THR A 154 -7.25 11.85 7.05
CA THR A 154 -6.87 11.89 8.47
C THR A 154 -8.10 11.63 9.35
N VAL A 155 -7.91 10.88 10.44
CA VAL A 155 -8.88 10.73 11.53
C VAL A 155 -8.21 11.25 12.79
N LYS A 156 -8.83 12.25 13.44
CA LYS A 156 -8.32 12.89 14.66
C LYS A 156 -8.99 12.34 15.92
#